data_82601e074779097acdbf9993ff26097e
#
_entry.id   82601e074779097acdbf9993ff26097e
#
_cell.length_a   1.000
_cell.length_b   1.000
_cell.length_c   1.000
_cell.angle_alpha   90.00
_cell.angle_beta   90.00
_cell.angle_gamma   90.00
#
_symmetry.space_group_name_H-M   'P 1'
#
loop_
_entity.id
_entity.type
_entity.pdbx_description
1 polymer ?
#
loop_
_entity_poly.entity_id
_entity_poly.type
_entity_poly.pdbx_seq_one_letter_code
_entity_poly.pdbx_strand_id
1 'polypeptide(L)' 'MNTKIATMMNVLGGEFTQAFSTAWCFADPVNKARLEAAFPELIAKYGRLVKVAAEGPV' A
#
# COMPACT_ATOMS: atom_id res chain seq x y z
N MET A 1 3.96 4.73 4.17
CA MET A 1 3.14 3.52 3.96
C MET A 1 3.52 2.51 5.02
N ASN A 2 2.62 1.60 5.37
CA ASN A 2 2.90 0.58 6.38
C ASN A 2 2.50 -0.81 5.87
N THR A 3 2.78 -1.83 6.68
CA THR A 3 2.51 -3.23 6.31
C THR A 3 1.04 -3.50 6.05
N LYS A 4 0.14 -2.85 6.78
CA LYS A 4 -1.31 -3.02 6.58
C LYS A 4 -1.74 -2.53 5.21
N ILE A 5 -1.20 -1.40 4.77
CA ILE A 5 -1.46 -0.85 3.44
C ILE A 5 -0.92 -1.81 2.37
N ALA A 6 0.31 -2.29 2.56
CA ALA A 6 0.91 -3.25 1.62
C ALA A 6 0.08 -4.53 1.50
N THR A 7 -0.42 -5.04 2.63
CA THR A 7 -1.27 -6.23 2.64
C THR A 7 -2.58 -5.97 1.88
N MET A 8 -3.19 -4.82 2.13
CA MET A 8 -4.44 -4.46 1.45
C MET A 8 -4.25 -4.35 -0.07
N MET A 9 -3.13 -3.76 -0.49
CA MET A 9 -2.76 -3.70 -1.91
C MET A 9 -2.63 -5.09 -2.52
N ASN A 10 -2.02 -6.00 -1.78
CA ASN A 10 -1.77 -7.36 -2.26
C ASN A 10 -3.08 -8.17 -2.38
N VAL A 11 -4.01 -7.95 -1.46
CA VAL A 11 -5.29 -8.68 -1.44
C VAL A 11 -6.28 -8.12 -2.45
N LEU A 12 -6.41 -6.80 -2.53
CA LEU A 12 -7.46 -6.14 -3.32
C LEU A 12 -6.96 -5.54 -4.63
N GLY A 13 -5.65 -5.36 -4.79
CA GLY A 13 -5.09 -4.71 -5.96
C GLY A 13 -5.00 -5.64 -7.16
N GLY A 14 -4.92 -5.04 -8.36
CA GLY A 14 -4.59 -5.75 -9.59
C GLY A 14 -3.10 -6.05 -9.67
N GLU A 15 -2.66 -6.55 -10.81
CA GLU A 15 -1.29 -7.01 -11.00
C GLU A 15 -0.24 -5.93 -10.71
N PHE A 16 -0.47 -4.71 -11.20
CA PHE A 16 0.46 -3.60 -10.94
C PHE A 16 0.55 -3.30 -9.44
N THR A 17 -0.59 -3.18 -8.78
CA THR A 17 -0.65 -2.84 -7.37
C THR A 17 -0.02 -3.92 -6.50
N GLN A 18 -0.23 -5.18 -6.86
CA GLN A 18 0.41 -6.31 -6.17
C GLN A 18 1.92 -6.27 -6.34
N ALA A 19 2.40 -5.99 -7.56
CA ALA A 19 3.83 -5.87 -7.83
C ALA A 19 4.45 -4.69 -7.06
N PHE A 20 3.73 -3.57 -6.99
CA PHE A 20 4.16 -2.41 -6.21
C PHE A 20 4.30 -2.78 -4.73
N SER A 21 3.31 -3.44 -4.17
CA SER A 21 3.33 -3.89 -2.77
C SER A 21 4.51 -4.80 -2.49
N THR A 22 4.75 -5.77 -3.36
CA THR A 22 5.87 -6.69 -3.24
C THR A 22 7.21 -5.95 -3.30
N ALA A 23 7.36 -5.04 -4.27
CA ALA A 23 8.57 -4.24 -4.40
C ALA A 23 8.83 -3.41 -3.15
N TRP A 24 7.77 -2.78 -2.60
CA TRP A 24 7.90 -2.00 -1.38
C TRP A 24 8.34 -2.86 -0.19
N CYS A 25 7.78 -4.06 -0.07
CA CYS A 25 8.12 -4.95 1.04
C CYS A 25 9.60 -5.36 1.02
N PHE A 26 10.18 -5.51 -0.16
CA PHE A 26 11.59 -5.91 -0.32
C PHE A 26 12.55 -4.73 -0.43
N ALA A 27 12.03 -3.51 -0.53
CA ALA A 27 12.87 -2.32 -0.70
C ALA A 27 13.55 -1.92 0.61
N ASP A 28 14.74 -1.35 0.49
CA ASP A 28 15.40 -0.67 1.61
C ASP A 28 14.68 0.66 1.92
N PRO A 29 15.01 1.34 3.04
CA PRO A 29 14.33 2.58 3.41
C PRO A 29 14.39 3.67 2.33
N VAL A 30 15.48 3.79 1.60
CA VAL A 30 15.63 4.79 0.54
C VAL A 30 14.68 4.49 -0.62
N ASN A 31 14.66 3.24 -1.07
CA ASN A 31 13.79 2.83 -2.16
C ASN A 31 12.32 2.82 -1.76
N LYS A 32 12.01 2.47 -0.51
CA LYS A 32 10.64 2.61 0.00
C LYS A 32 10.15 4.05 -0.12
N ALA A 33 10.97 5.01 0.28
CA ALA A 33 10.63 6.44 0.18
C ALA A 33 10.42 6.87 -1.28
N ARG A 34 11.25 6.35 -2.19
CA ARG A 34 11.12 6.65 -3.62
C ARG A 34 9.82 6.10 -4.20
N LEU A 35 9.46 4.87 -3.85
CA LEU A 35 8.21 4.27 -4.29
C LEU A 35 7.01 5.06 -3.78
N GLU A 36 7.05 5.46 -2.52
CA GLU A 36 5.96 6.23 -1.91
C GLU A 36 5.83 7.61 -2.56
N ALA A 37 6.93 8.25 -2.87
CA ALA A 37 6.92 9.56 -3.54
C ALA A 37 6.41 9.47 -4.98
N ALA A 38 6.64 8.35 -5.66
CA ALA A 38 6.23 8.17 -7.04
C ALA A 38 4.73 7.91 -7.21
N PHE A 39 4.09 7.31 -6.21
CA PHE A 39 2.68 6.89 -6.30
C PHE A 39 1.88 7.30 -5.07
N PRO A 40 1.81 8.59 -4.75
CA PRO A 40 1.12 9.05 -3.54
C PRO A 40 -0.39 8.76 -3.56
N GLU A 41 -1.01 8.83 -4.73
CA GLU A 41 -2.46 8.60 -4.86
C GLU A 41 -2.82 7.14 -4.61
N LEU A 42 -1.97 6.22 -5.08
CA LEU A 42 -2.16 4.79 -4.85
C LEU A 42 -2.10 4.47 -3.36
N ILE A 43 -1.12 5.02 -2.67
CA ILE A 43 -0.95 4.83 -1.23
C ILE A 43 -2.13 5.44 -0.47
N ALA A 44 -2.58 6.63 -0.85
CA ALA A 44 -3.71 7.28 -0.21
C ALA A 44 -5.00 6.46 -0.37
N LYS A 45 -5.22 5.88 -1.55
CA LYS A 45 -6.39 5.03 -1.80
C LYS A 45 -6.43 3.85 -0.84
N TYR A 46 -5.34 3.10 -0.76
CA TYR A 46 -5.29 1.92 0.10
C TYR A 46 -5.19 2.27 1.57
N GLY A 47 -4.61 3.41 1.91
CA GLY A 47 -4.63 3.94 3.26
C GLY A 47 -6.05 4.19 3.76
N ARG A 48 -6.91 4.73 2.89
CA ARG A 48 -8.33 4.91 3.23
C ARG A 48 -9.05 3.58 3.42
N LEU A 49 -8.75 2.59 2.59
CA LEU A 49 -9.35 1.27 2.72
C LEU A 49 -8.94 0.59 4.02
N VAL A 50 -7.68 0.72 4.42
CA VAL A 50 -7.22 0.21 5.72
C VAL A 50 -7.94 0.88 6.87
N LYS A 51 -8.11 2.19 6.79
CA LYS A 51 -8.81 2.95 7.83
C LYS A 51 -10.27 2.49 7.95
N VAL A 52 -10.97 2.34 6.84
CA VAL A 52 -12.36 1.87 6.83
C VAL A 52 -12.46 0.46 7.41
N ALA A 53 -11.55 -0.43 7.04
CA ALA A 53 -11.52 -1.79 7.57
C ALA A 53 -11.27 -1.82 9.08
N ALA A 54 -10.38 -0.93 9.56
CA ALA A 54 -10.06 -0.84 10.99
C ALA A 54 -11.23 -0.29 11.80
N GLU A 55 -12.03 0.63 11.24
CA GLU A 55 -13.21 1.15 11.88
C GLU A 55 -14.34 0.12 11.93
N GLY A 56 -14.29 -0.84 10.99
CA GLY A 56 -15.26 -1.91 10.90
C GLY A 56 -16.62 -1.46 10.41
N PRO A 57 -17.52 -2.42 10.15
CA PRO A 57 -18.91 -2.10 9.85
C PRO A 57 -19.60 -1.65 11.13
N VAL A 58 -20.44 -0.67 11.01
CA VAL A 58 -21.23 -0.20 12.14
C VAL A 58 -22.60 -0.88 12.13
#